data_ddbb0d98307b0c3002bf95ee1a1ca3bd
#
_entry.id   ddbb0d98307b0c3002bf95ee1a1ca3bd
#
_cell.length_a   1.000
_cell.length_b   1.000
_cell.length_c   1.000
_cell.angle_alpha   90.00
_cell.angle_beta   90.00
_cell.angle_gamma   90.00
#
_symmetry.space_group_name_H-M   'P 1'
#
loop_
_entity.id
_entity.type
_entity.pdbx_description
1 polymer ?
#
loop_
_entity_poly.entity_id
_entity_poly.type
_entity_poly.pdbx_seq_one_letter_code
_entity_poly.pdbx_strand_id
1 'polypeptide(L)'
;MSDINKDLNYPQINKTDLLKVLLVTISWGMNYPIMKFVLNSYPPSIFRAFTFLLGFVSLGLIAIVTKTSLRVPANEQFTVFRLSIFNMVGWHVPMIYGVSMLNSGRAAIIGYTMPVWAMLSCVIFYREKITLRSLLGIGLAMIAVFLLLIASDEQWGNNPIGVAVMLVAAITWGFGNAMMKNNSLSINGIALTFWALLLAFIFFVLIAIVFERDQWQWPNIFQWIAIVYGGVITFALSYVAWFHVARKLSPVNSGLSIMLVPVFGVTGGAFVLGETVSIIDIASLILILIAMAVVLIPKEKWRSIFYPAPKSAAGSHLP
;
A
#
# COMPACT_ATOMS: atom_id res chain seq x y z
N MET A 1 -3.31 22.49 -26.84
CA MET A 1 -3.17 21.69 -25.60
C MET A 1 -1.94 20.78 -25.66
N SER A 2 -0.80 21.32 -26.07
CA SER A 2 0.45 20.56 -26.35
C SER A 2 1.65 20.95 -25.48
N ASP A 3 1.49 21.72 -24.41
CA ASP A 3 2.65 22.28 -23.67
C ASP A 3 2.67 22.04 -22.15
N ILE A 4 1.90 21.08 -21.62
CA ILE A 4 1.87 20.81 -20.17
C ILE A 4 2.93 19.77 -19.74
N ASN A 5 3.68 19.18 -20.66
CA ASN A 5 4.67 18.10 -20.36
C ASN A 5 6.13 18.46 -20.63
N LYS A 6 6.43 19.74 -20.83
CA LYS A 6 7.81 20.22 -20.84
C LYS A 6 8.19 20.71 -19.43
N ASP A 7 9.22 20.08 -18.86
CA ASP A 7 10.03 20.59 -17.74
C ASP A 7 9.57 20.38 -16.29
N LEU A 8 8.92 19.27 -15.96
CA LEU A 8 9.13 18.75 -14.62
C LEU A 8 10.46 17.96 -14.59
N ASN A 9 11.56 18.69 -14.39
CA ASN A 9 12.87 18.11 -14.13
C ASN A 9 12.83 17.37 -12.78
N TYR A 10 12.38 16.12 -12.79
CA TYR A 10 12.48 15.29 -11.59
C TYR A 10 13.97 15.06 -11.28
N PRO A 11 14.40 15.25 -10.03
CA PRO A 11 15.79 15.00 -9.63
C PRO A 11 16.20 13.57 -10.02
N GLN A 12 17.44 13.40 -10.47
CA GLN A 12 17.93 12.07 -10.84
C GLN A 12 17.92 11.14 -9.62
N ILE A 13 17.40 9.94 -9.83
CA ILE A 13 17.40 8.88 -8.82
C ILE A 13 18.81 8.32 -8.70
N ASN A 14 19.37 8.36 -7.52
CA ASN A 14 20.66 7.78 -7.22
C ASN A 14 20.54 6.35 -6.63
N LYS A 15 21.70 5.67 -6.46
CA LYS A 15 21.74 4.31 -5.90
C LYS A 15 21.11 4.21 -4.50
N THR A 16 21.25 5.25 -3.69
CA THR A 16 20.66 5.32 -2.34
C THR A 16 19.14 5.41 -2.40
N ASP A 17 18.59 6.12 -3.37
CA ASP A 17 17.13 6.19 -3.56
C ASP A 17 16.56 4.83 -4.02
N LEU A 18 17.27 4.12 -4.91
CA LEU A 18 16.88 2.75 -5.31
C LEU A 18 16.93 1.79 -4.11
N LEU A 19 17.94 1.89 -3.25
CA LEU A 19 18.02 1.10 -2.03
C LEU A 19 16.85 1.40 -1.09
N LYS A 20 16.46 2.67 -0.92
CA LYS A 20 15.28 3.06 -0.13
C LYS A 20 13.99 2.46 -0.69
N VAL A 21 13.79 2.51 -2.02
CA VAL A 21 12.63 1.88 -2.67
C VAL A 21 12.60 0.39 -2.38
N LEU A 22 13.73 -0.30 -2.55
CA LEU A 22 13.82 -1.74 -2.28
C LEU A 22 13.51 -2.07 -0.83
N LEU A 23 14.10 -1.34 0.11
CA LEU A 23 13.84 -1.52 1.54
C LEU A 23 12.37 -1.30 1.89
N VAL A 24 11.73 -0.24 1.35
CA VAL A 24 10.29 0.02 1.54
C VAL A 24 9.45 -1.13 0.99
N THR A 25 9.75 -1.58 -0.22
CA THR A 25 9.00 -2.63 -0.92
C THR A 25 9.10 -3.96 -0.18
N ILE A 26 10.30 -4.34 0.26
CA ILE A 26 10.52 -5.54 1.09
C ILE A 26 9.80 -5.39 2.43
N SER A 27 9.97 -4.24 3.11
CA SER A 27 9.36 -4.01 4.42
C SER A 27 7.84 -4.12 4.37
N TRP A 28 7.20 -3.50 3.39
CA TRP A 28 5.74 -3.56 3.25
C TRP A 28 5.26 -4.95 2.82
N GLY A 29 5.99 -5.64 1.95
CA GLY A 29 5.66 -7.00 1.52
C GLY A 29 5.77 -8.01 2.65
N MET A 30 6.91 -8.02 3.34
CA MET A 30 7.16 -8.92 4.48
C MET A 30 6.27 -8.63 5.69
N ASN A 31 5.65 -7.45 5.74
CA ASN A 31 4.69 -7.13 6.81
C ASN A 31 3.46 -8.07 6.81
N TYR A 32 3.04 -8.60 5.66
CA TYR A 32 1.92 -9.54 5.58
C TYR A 32 2.20 -10.87 6.29
N PRO A 33 3.28 -11.62 5.95
CA PRO A 33 3.59 -12.85 6.65
C PRO A 33 3.97 -12.63 8.12
N ILE A 34 4.65 -11.54 8.47
CA ILE A 34 4.96 -11.21 9.86
C ILE A 34 3.68 -10.96 10.68
N MET A 35 2.72 -10.22 10.13
CA MET A 35 1.41 -10.06 10.76
C MET A 35 0.71 -11.40 10.91
N LYS A 36 0.62 -12.19 9.84
CA LYS A 36 -0.05 -13.50 9.87
C LYS A 36 0.53 -14.41 10.93
N PHE A 37 1.86 -14.43 11.08
CA PHE A 37 2.53 -15.18 12.13
C PHE A 37 2.00 -14.82 13.53
N VAL A 38 1.88 -13.54 13.83
CA VAL A 38 1.40 -13.06 15.13
C VAL A 38 -0.09 -13.33 15.29
N LEU A 39 -0.89 -13.09 14.26
CA LEU A 39 -2.36 -13.21 14.31
C LEU A 39 -2.84 -14.65 14.49
N ASN A 40 -1.99 -15.64 14.31
CA ASN A 40 -2.32 -17.04 14.63
C ASN A 40 -2.45 -17.29 16.15
N SER A 41 -1.91 -16.42 17.00
CA SER A 41 -1.87 -16.62 18.46
C SER A 41 -2.07 -15.35 19.29
N TYR A 42 -2.31 -14.21 18.66
CA TYR A 42 -2.41 -12.93 19.36
C TYR A 42 -3.56 -12.08 18.79
N PRO A 43 -4.32 -11.38 19.65
CA PRO A 43 -5.49 -10.62 19.22
C PRO A 43 -5.14 -9.52 18.21
N PRO A 44 -5.90 -9.40 17.10
CA PRO A 44 -5.58 -8.49 15.99
C PRO A 44 -5.52 -7.02 16.39
N SER A 45 -6.50 -6.55 17.17
CA SER A 45 -6.59 -5.12 17.50
C SER A 45 -5.54 -4.73 18.54
N ILE A 46 -5.24 -5.60 19.48
CA ILE A 46 -4.18 -5.37 20.49
C ILE A 46 -2.82 -5.29 19.78
N PHE A 47 -2.52 -6.23 18.88
CA PHE A 47 -1.30 -6.21 18.07
C PHE A 47 -1.17 -4.90 17.27
N ARG A 48 -2.26 -4.48 16.64
CA ARG A 48 -2.25 -3.28 15.80
C ARG A 48 -2.14 -2.01 16.65
N ALA A 49 -2.76 -1.96 17.83
CA ALA A 49 -2.60 -0.83 18.75
C ALA A 49 -1.13 -0.65 19.16
N PHE A 50 -0.43 -1.73 19.57
CA PHE A 50 1.00 -1.64 19.90
C PHE A 50 1.86 -1.22 18.71
N THR A 51 1.56 -1.73 17.51
CA THR A 51 2.29 -1.35 16.28
C THR A 51 2.13 0.13 15.97
N PHE A 52 0.91 0.66 16.08
CA PHE A 52 0.65 2.08 15.85
C PHE A 52 1.22 2.97 16.94
N LEU A 53 1.18 2.53 18.20
CA LEU A 53 1.84 3.23 19.30
C LEU A 53 3.33 3.44 18.99
N LEU A 54 4.06 2.37 18.68
CA LEU A 54 5.47 2.47 18.32
C LEU A 54 5.67 3.29 17.03
N GLY A 55 4.77 3.17 16.07
CA GLY A 55 4.85 3.90 14.81
C GLY A 55 4.77 5.41 14.99
N PHE A 56 3.72 5.92 15.67
CA PHE A 56 3.61 7.36 15.85
C PHE A 56 4.63 7.92 16.85
N VAL A 57 5.01 7.17 17.88
CA VAL A 57 6.08 7.58 18.80
C VAL A 57 7.40 7.71 18.05
N SER A 58 7.75 6.72 17.22
CA SER A 58 8.97 6.76 16.41
C SER A 58 8.95 7.93 15.40
N LEU A 59 7.82 8.18 14.74
CA LEU A 59 7.68 9.35 13.85
C LEU A 59 7.77 10.67 14.62
N GLY A 60 7.21 10.73 15.83
CA GLY A 60 7.34 11.89 16.71
C GLY A 60 8.79 12.18 17.07
N LEU A 61 9.55 11.14 17.45
CA LEU A 61 10.99 11.26 17.72
C LEU A 61 11.77 11.70 16.47
N ILE A 62 11.47 11.13 15.31
CA ILE A 62 12.07 11.55 14.04
C ILE A 62 11.74 13.01 13.75
N ALA A 63 10.50 13.44 13.97
CA ALA A 63 10.09 14.82 13.74
C ALA A 63 10.84 15.81 14.67
N ILE A 64 11.08 15.44 15.94
CA ILE A 64 11.87 16.24 16.88
C ILE A 64 13.31 16.34 16.39
N VAL A 65 13.95 15.23 16.05
CA VAL A 65 15.37 15.20 15.59
C VAL A 65 15.54 15.96 14.28
N THR A 66 14.60 15.82 13.34
CA THR A 66 14.64 16.49 12.04
C THR A 66 14.06 17.90 12.06
N LYS A 67 13.62 18.39 13.23
CA LYS A 67 12.93 19.68 13.39
C LYS A 67 11.73 19.84 12.45
N THR A 68 11.05 18.74 12.14
CA THR A 68 9.86 18.73 11.29
C THR A 68 8.64 19.13 12.09
N SER A 69 7.91 20.15 11.64
CA SER A 69 6.67 20.58 12.29
C SER A 69 5.55 19.54 12.14
N LEU A 70 4.95 19.14 13.25
CA LEU A 70 3.75 18.30 13.29
C LEU A 70 2.45 19.11 13.37
N ARG A 71 2.54 20.45 13.38
CA ARG A 71 1.36 21.32 13.49
C ARG A 71 0.50 21.22 12.23
N VAL A 72 -0.80 21.01 12.43
CA VAL A 72 -1.80 21.02 11.37
C VAL A 72 -2.57 22.32 11.42
N PRO A 73 -2.60 23.13 10.34
CA PRO A 73 -3.42 24.34 10.27
C PRO A 73 -4.90 24.04 10.52
N ALA A 74 -5.60 24.95 11.18
CA ALA A 74 -7.00 24.73 11.57
C ALA A 74 -7.93 24.41 10.38
N ASN A 75 -7.69 25.05 9.23
CA ASN A 75 -8.43 24.82 7.99
C ASN A 75 -8.16 23.46 7.35
N GLU A 76 -7.08 22.76 7.72
CA GLU A 76 -6.72 21.44 7.18
C GLU A 76 -7.08 20.28 8.13
N GLN A 77 -7.38 20.56 9.41
CA GLN A 77 -7.61 19.52 10.43
C GLN A 77 -8.70 18.54 10.02
N PHE A 78 -9.82 19.02 9.49
CA PHE A 78 -10.91 18.15 9.03
C PHE A 78 -10.52 17.30 7.82
N THR A 79 -9.69 17.82 6.92
CA THR A 79 -9.17 17.06 5.79
C THR A 79 -8.20 15.98 6.25
N VAL A 80 -7.28 16.31 7.16
CA VAL A 80 -6.37 15.35 7.79
C VAL A 80 -7.13 14.25 8.52
N PHE A 81 -8.17 14.60 9.29
CA PHE A 81 -9.03 13.64 9.97
C PHE A 81 -9.68 12.67 8.98
N ARG A 82 -10.33 13.18 7.91
CA ARG A 82 -10.96 12.33 6.89
C ARG A 82 -9.95 11.41 6.20
N LEU A 83 -8.79 11.93 5.80
CA LEU A 83 -7.73 11.14 5.19
C LEU A 83 -7.22 10.05 6.15
N SER A 84 -7.09 10.36 7.43
CA SER A 84 -6.71 9.39 8.47
C SER A 84 -7.75 8.28 8.62
N ILE A 85 -9.05 8.65 8.59
CA ILE A 85 -10.15 7.66 8.64
C ILE A 85 -10.05 6.70 7.47
N PHE A 86 -9.95 7.18 6.22
CA PHE A 86 -9.97 6.29 5.05
C PHE A 86 -8.64 5.55 4.85
N ASN A 87 -7.49 6.23 4.98
CA ASN A 87 -6.20 5.62 4.70
C ASN A 87 -5.62 4.81 5.87
N MET A 88 -5.97 5.11 7.12
CA MET A 88 -5.44 4.33 8.23
C MET A 88 -6.51 3.47 8.90
N VAL A 89 -7.61 4.04 9.39
CA VAL A 89 -8.63 3.24 10.07
C VAL A 89 -9.34 2.31 9.07
N GLY A 90 -9.87 2.87 7.98
CA GLY A 90 -10.62 2.13 6.96
C GLY A 90 -9.79 1.10 6.18
N TRP A 91 -8.47 1.31 6.10
CA TRP A 91 -7.57 0.30 5.55
C TRP A 91 -7.21 -0.75 6.60
N HIS A 92 -6.68 -0.33 7.75
CA HIS A 92 -6.03 -1.25 8.69
C HIS A 92 -7.01 -2.07 9.52
N VAL A 93 -8.23 -1.57 9.81
CA VAL A 93 -9.22 -2.36 10.54
C VAL A 93 -9.64 -3.59 9.71
N PRO A 94 -10.19 -3.45 8.50
CA PRO A 94 -10.54 -4.65 7.74
C PRO A 94 -9.30 -5.44 7.30
N MET A 95 -8.16 -4.80 7.00
CA MET A 95 -6.93 -5.48 6.60
C MET A 95 -6.45 -6.47 7.67
N ILE A 96 -6.38 -6.07 8.95
CA ILE A 96 -5.84 -6.95 9.99
C ILE A 96 -6.71 -8.20 10.18
N TYR A 97 -8.03 -8.05 10.13
CA TYR A 97 -8.95 -9.18 10.17
C TYR A 97 -8.93 -9.99 8.88
N GLY A 98 -8.80 -9.36 7.71
CA GLY A 98 -8.62 -10.05 6.44
C GLY A 98 -7.36 -10.92 6.43
N VAL A 99 -6.22 -10.41 6.90
CA VAL A 99 -4.97 -11.17 7.03
C VAL A 99 -5.11 -12.32 8.05
N SER A 100 -5.88 -12.16 9.13
CA SER A 100 -6.11 -13.26 10.07
C SER A 100 -6.88 -14.43 9.45
N MET A 101 -7.77 -14.14 8.49
CA MET A 101 -8.66 -15.12 7.83
C MET A 101 -8.09 -15.73 6.56
N LEU A 102 -7.06 -15.12 5.95
CA LEU A 102 -6.47 -15.53 4.67
C LEU A 102 -5.01 -15.95 4.84
N ASN A 103 -4.47 -16.64 3.83
CA ASN A 103 -3.02 -16.73 3.66
C ASN A 103 -2.45 -15.32 3.41
N SER A 104 -1.26 -15.06 3.93
CA SER A 104 -0.62 -13.74 3.88
C SER A 104 -0.39 -13.27 2.43
N GLY A 105 -0.02 -14.20 1.53
CA GLY A 105 0.13 -13.92 0.11
C GLY A 105 -1.16 -13.49 -0.57
N ARG A 106 -2.28 -14.18 -0.30
CA ARG A 106 -3.61 -13.81 -0.84
C ARG A 106 -4.08 -12.45 -0.33
N ALA A 107 -3.91 -12.19 0.96
CA ALA A 107 -4.22 -10.89 1.54
C ALA A 107 -3.40 -9.77 0.86
N ALA A 108 -2.12 -10.01 0.56
CA ALA A 108 -1.28 -9.06 -0.17
C ALA A 108 -1.80 -8.83 -1.60
N ILE A 109 -2.12 -9.89 -2.36
CA ILE A 109 -2.65 -9.77 -3.74
C ILE A 109 -3.93 -8.92 -3.75
N ILE A 110 -4.90 -9.24 -2.88
CA ILE A 110 -6.18 -8.52 -2.81
C ILE A 110 -5.96 -7.07 -2.38
N GLY A 111 -5.11 -6.84 -1.38
CA GLY A 111 -4.77 -5.49 -0.92
C GLY A 111 -4.22 -4.61 -2.03
N TYR A 112 -3.42 -5.17 -2.91
CA TYR A 112 -2.82 -4.44 -4.04
C TYR A 112 -3.78 -4.22 -5.24
N THR A 113 -5.07 -4.53 -5.11
CA THR A 113 -6.12 -3.99 -5.99
C THR A 113 -6.40 -2.50 -5.74
N MET A 114 -5.91 -1.94 -4.65
CA MET A 114 -6.16 -0.54 -4.23
C MET A 114 -5.94 0.54 -5.31
N PRO A 115 -4.97 0.46 -6.26
CA PRO A 115 -4.84 1.47 -7.31
C PRO A 115 -6.03 1.48 -8.29
N VAL A 116 -6.64 0.32 -8.50
CA VAL A 116 -7.85 0.18 -9.33
C VAL A 116 -9.02 0.88 -8.64
N TRP A 117 -9.18 0.70 -7.34
CA TRP A 117 -10.21 1.37 -6.54
C TRP A 117 -9.98 2.87 -6.43
N ALA A 118 -8.71 3.31 -6.34
CA ALA A 118 -8.37 4.74 -6.37
C ALA A 118 -8.79 5.39 -7.69
N MET A 119 -8.51 4.74 -8.81
CA MET A 119 -8.92 5.20 -10.13
C MET A 119 -10.45 5.23 -10.26
N LEU A 120 -11.15 4.17 -9.84
CA LEU A 120 -12.61 4.13 -9.87
C LEU A 120 -13.23 5.23 -9.01
N SER A 121 -12.64 5.49 -7.83
CA SER A 121 -13.05 6.60 -6.96
C SER A 121 -12.86 7.97 -7.63
N CYS A 122 -11.76 8.17 -8.38
CA CYS A 122 -11.57 9.39 -9.17
C CYS A 122 -12.66 9.57 -10.23
N VAL A 123 -13.08 8.50 -10.90
CA VAL A 123 -14.16 8.55 -11.88
C VAL A 123 -15.50 8.89 -11.22
N ILE A 124 -15.85 8.20 -10.14
CA ILE A 124 -17.17 8.31 -9.50
C ILE A 124 -17.33 9.64 -8.77
N PHE A 125 -16.37 10.02 -7.93
CA PHE A 125 -16.50 11.15 -7.00
C PHE A 125 -15.91 12.45 -7.57
N TYR A 126 -14.92 12.36 -8.46
CA TYR A 126 -14.22 13.52 -9.02
C TYR A 126 -14.48 13.71 -10.52
N ARG A 127 -15.38 12.91 -11.10
CA ARG A 127 -15.83 13.01 -12.50
C ARG A 127 -14.70 12.94 -13.52
N GLU A 128 -13.63 12.22 -13.20
CA GLU A 128 -12.56 11.94 -14.17
C GLU A 128 -13.10 11.04 -15.29
N LYS A 129 -12.61 11.24 -16.51
CA LYS A 129 -13.07 10.46 -17.66
C LYS A 129 -12.59 9.02 -17.56
N ILE A 130 -13.52 8.06 -17.69
CA ILE A 130 -13.17 6.65 -17.81
C ILE A 130 -12.48 6.41 -19.15
N THR A 131 -11.39 5.68 -19.13
CA THR A 131 -10.63 5.31 -20.33
C THR A 131 -10.72 3.81 -20.57
N LEU A 132 -10.47 3.34 -21.80
CA LEU A 132 -10.40 1.91 -22.08
C LEU A 132 -9.36 1.20 -21.19
N ARG A 133 -8.26 1.87 -20.88
CA ARG A 133 -7.24 1.36 -19.97
C ARG A 133 -7.77 1.21 -18.54
N SER A 134 -8.57 2.17 -18.10
CA SER A 134 -9.23 2.09 -16.80
C SER A 134 -10.14 0.87 -16.74
N LEU A 135 -10.93 0.62 -17.77
CA LEU A 135 -11.80 -0.56 -17.87
C LEU A 135 -11.02 -1.86 -17.89
N LEU A 136 -9.93 -1.92 -18.66
CA LEU A 136 -9.04 -3.09 -18.71
C LEU A 136 -8.41 -3.38 -17.33
N GLY A 137 -7.90 -2.35 -16.64
CA GLY A 137 -7.35 -2.50 -15.30
C GLY A 137 -8.37 -3.01 -14.29
N ILE A 138 -9.60 -2.46 -14.30
CA ILE A 138 -10.71 -2.92 -13.47
C ILE A 138 -11.03 -4.38 -13.79
N GLY A 139 -11.21 -4.72 -15.07
CA GLY A 139 -11.53 -6.08 -15.52
C GLY A 139 -10.50 -7.10 -15.05
N LEU A 140 -9.22 -6.84 -15.26
CA LEU A 140 -8.12 -7.72 -14.82
C LEU A 140 -8.10 -7.91 -13.30
N ALA A 141 -8.26 -6.83 -12.54
CA ALA A 141 -8.30 -6.93 -11.07
C ALA A 141 -9.52 -7.71 -10.57
N MET A 142 -10.68 -7.50 -11.19
CA MET A 142 -11.89 -8.25 -10.84
C MET A 142 -11.78 -9.73 -11.18
N ILE A 143 -11.15 -10.08 -12.32
CA ILE A 143 -10.86 -11.48 -12.66
C ILE A 143 -9.92 -12.10 -11.62
N ALA A 144 -8.86 -11.41 -11.22
CA ALA A 144 -7.94 -11.90 -10.19
C ALA A 144 -8.65 -12.18 -8.86
N VAL A 145 -9.49 -11.25 -8.40
CA VAL A 145 -10.27 -11.42 -7.17
C VAL A 145 -11.27 -12.57 -7.30
N PHE A 146 -11.95 -12.67 -8.44
CA PHE A 146 -12.90 -13.76 -8.71
C PHE A 146 -12.20 -15.12 -8.70
N LEU A 147 -11.03 -15.25 -9.31
CA LEU A 147 -10.21 -16.47 -9.25
C LEU A 147 -9.88 -16.85 -7.81
N LEU A 148 -9.50 -15.89 -6.98
CA LEU A 148 -9.24 -16.16 -5.56
C LEU A 148 -10.50 -16.53 -4.78
N LEU A 149 -11.67 -16.03 -5.16
CA LEU A 149 -12.94 -16.38 -4.55
C LEU A 149 -13.39 -17.82 -4.87
N ILE A 150 -13.26 -18.24 -6.14
CA ILE A 150 -13.68 -19.58 -6.56
C ILE A 150 -12.68 -20.67 -6.16
N ALA A 151 -11.43 -20.31 -5.94
CA ALA A 151 -10.38 -21.21 -5.43
C ALA A 151 -10.60 -21.59 -3.96
N SER A 152 -11.83 -21.45 -3.45
CA SER A 152 -12.18 -21.62 -2.03
C SER A 152 -12.21 -23.09 -1.61
N ASP A 153 -11.04 -23.67 -1.46
CA ASP A 153 -10.84 -24.91 -0.74
C ASP A 153 -10.35 -24.57 0.68
N GLU A 154 -11.04 -25.03 1.72
CA GLU A 154 -10.67 -24.78 3.11
C GLU A 154 -9.24 -25.26 3.42
N GLN A 155 -8.77 -26.30 2.73
CA GLN A 155 -7.39 -26.79 2.85
C GLN A 155 -6.32 -25.76 2.46
N TRP A 156 -6.68 -24.76 1.64
CA TRP A 156 -5.76 -23.73 1.15
C TRP A 156 -5.89 -22.39 1.89
N GLY A 157 -6.54 -22.36 3.07
CA GLY A 157 -6.70 -21.14 3.88
C GLY A 157 -7.55 -20.07 3.20
N ASN A 158 -8.59 -20.49 2.46
CA ASN A 158 -9.44 -19.59 1.70
C ASN A 158 -10.77 -19.36 2.42
N ASN A 159 -10.92 -18.15 2.94
CA ASN A 159 -12.16 -17.70 3.59
C ASN A 159 -12.80 -16.59 2.73
N PRO A 160 -13.98 -16.82 2.10
CA PRO A 160 -14.64 -15.78 1.31
C PRO A 160 -14.94 -14.50 2.09
N ILE A 161 -15.21 -14.61 3.39
CA ILE A 161 -15.37 -13.44 4.27
C ILE A 161 -14.05 -12.67 4.37
N GLY A 162 -12.93 -13.37 4.52
CA GLY A 162 -11.60 -12.77 4.53
C GLY A 162 -11.30 -12.00 3.24
N VAL A 163 -11.69 -12.56 2.08
CA VAL A 163 -11.57 -11.88 0.77
C VAL A 163 -12.42 -10.61 0.75
N ALA A 164 -13.69 -10.68 1.17
CA ALA A 164 -14.58 -9.52 1.20
C ALA A 164 -14.07 -8.44 2.15
N VAL A 165 -13.62 -8.81 3.34
CA VAL A 165 -13.05 -7.89 4.33
C VAL A 165 -11.78 -7.23 3.79
N MET A 166 -10.90 -7.99 3.12
CA MET A 166 -9.67 -7.44 2.52
C MET A 166 -9.98 -6.51 1.33
N LEU A 167 -11.04 -6.79 0.56
CA LEU A 167 -11.52 -5.88 -0.49
C LEU A 167 -12.02 -4.55 0.09
N VAL A 168 -12.76 -4.59 1.21
CA VAL A 168 -13.17 -3.36 1.91
C VAL A 168 -11.95 -2.52 2.28
N ALA A 169 -10.88 -3.14 2.78
CA ALA A 169 -9.63 -2.45 3.01
C ALA A 169 -9.09 -1.78 1.74
N ALA A 170 -8.96 -2.52 0.64
CA ALA A 170 -8.44 -2.00 -0.62
C ALA A 170 -9.28 -0.85 -1.19
N ILE A 171 -10.61 -0.95 -1.10
CA ILE A 171 -11.56 0.08 -1.54
C ILE A 171 -11.38 1.37 -0.71
N THR A 172 -11.34 1.26 0.62
CA THR A 172 -11.20 2.42 1.51
C THR A 172 -9.87 3.12 1.32
N TRP A 173 -8.78 2.38 1.17
CA TRP A 173 -7.48 2.96 0.82
C TRP A 173 -7.50 3.63 -0.55
N GLY A 174 -8.09 2.99 -1.55
CA GLY A 174 -8.26 3.55 -2.89
C GLY A 174 -9.01 4.88 -2.87
N PHE A 175 -10.13 4.93 -2.14
CA PHE A 175 -10.89 6.16 -1.93
C PHE A 175 -10.09 7.24 -1.21
N GLY A 176 -9.38 6.89 -0.15
CA GLY A 176 -8.50 7.81 0.57
C GLY A 176 -7.38 8.38 -0.32
N ASN A 177 -6.79 7.57 -1.21
CA ASN A 177 -5.81 8.03 -2.19
C ASN A 177 -6.41 8.98 -3.22
N ALA A 178 -7.62 8.71 -3.73
CA ALA A 178 -8.34 9.60 -4.62
C ALA A 178 -8.65 10.95 -3.92
N MET A 179 -9.06 10.90 -2.64
CA MET A 179 -9.28 12.09 -1.82
C MET A 179 -7.96 12.86 -1.64
N MET A 180 -6.85 12.21 -1.33
CA MET A 180 -5.54 12.85 -1.15
C MET A 180 -5.07 13.54 -2.43
N LYS A 181 -5.26 12.92 -3.61
CA LYS A 181 -4.96 13.52 -4.90
C LYS A 181 -5.72 14.83 -5.14
N ASN A 182 -6.95 14.92 -4.67
CA ASN A 182 -7.85 16.05 -4.93
C ASN A 182 -7.89 17.09 -3.80
N ASN A 183 -7.05 16.93 -2.77
CA ASN A 183 -6.89 17.89 -1.67
C ASN A 183 -5.40 18.21 -1.50
N SER A 184 -5.04 19.45 -1.71
CA SER A 184 -3.69 19.94 -1.41
C SER A 184 -3.57 20.22 0.09
N LEU A 185 -2.59 19.60 0.74
CA LEU A 185 -2.24 19.87 2.13
C LEU A 185 -0.92 20.64 2.19
N SER A 186 -0.83 21.60 3.09
CA SER A 186 0.41 22.33 3.34
C SER A 186 1.37 21.58 4.27
N ILE A 187 0.86 20.59 5.02
CA ILE A 187 1.66 19.76 5.92
C ILE A 187 2.47 18.72 5.14
N ASN A 188 3.61 18.34 5.71
CA ASN A 188 4.42 17.27 5.11
C ASN A 188 3.86 15.87 5.43
N GLY A 189 4.33 14.86 4.67
CA GLY A 189 3.86 13.48 4.83
C GLY A 189 4.15 12.88 6.21
N ILE A 190 5.23 13.29 6.91
CA ILE A 190 5.54 12.81 8.27
C ILE A 190 4.46 13.28 9.24
N ALA A 191 4.04 14.56 9.17
CA ALA A 191 2.99 15.10 10.00
C ALA A 191 1.64 14.42 9.72
N LEU A 192 1.29 14.24 8.44
CA LEU A 192 0.07 13.52 8.05
C LEU A 192 0.07 12.10 8.61
N THR A 193 1.16 11.35 8.43
CA THR A 193 1.27 9.97 8.90
C THR A 193 1.25 9.88 10.42
N PHE A 194 1.93 10.80 11.12
CA PHE A 194 1.91 10.86 12.59
C PHE A 194 0.48 10.96 13.12
N TRP A 195 -0.29 11.93 12.65
CA TRP A 195 -1.67 12.13 13.09
C TRP A 195 -2.60 10.98 12.67
N ALA A 196 -2.37 10.42 11.48
CA ALA A 196 -3.14 9.29 11.01
C ALA A 196 -2.88 8.01 11.84
N LEU A 197 -1.64 7.74 12.23
CA LEU A 197 -1.30 6.61 13.11
C LEU A 197 -1.83 6.84 14.53
N LEU A 198 -1.75 8.05 15.07
CA LEU A 198 -2.31 8.38 16.37
C LEU A 198 -3.83 8.16 16.41
N LEU A 199 -4.54 8.63 15.38
CA LEU A 199 -5.98 8.41 15.28
C LEU A 199 -6.32 6.91 15.19
N ALA A 200 -5.60 6.17 14.33
CA ALA A 200 -5.78 4.74 14.18
C ALA A 200 -5.45 3.97 15.48
N PHE A 201 -4.41 4.38 16.20
CA PHE A 201 -4.10 3.85 17.53
C PHE A 201 -5.30 3.95 18.47
N ILE A 202 -5.92 5.14 18.55
CA ILE A 202 -7.10 5.36 19.40
C ILE A 202 -8.24 4.41 19.00
N PHE A 203 -8.53 4.28 17.69
CA PHE A 203 -9.55 3.36 17.20
C PHE A 203 -9.26 1.90 17.55
N PHE A 204 -8.01 1.45 17.40
CA PHE A 204 -7.65 0.07 17.72
C PHE A 204 -7.65 -0.22 19.21
N VAL A 205 -7.30 0.77 20.05
CA VAL A 205 -7.47 0.65 21.50
C VAL A 205 -8.95 0.51 21.87
N LEU A 206 -9.84 1.31 21.26
CA LEU A 206 -11.28 1.20 21.50
C LEU A 206 -11.83 -0.17 21.06
N ILE A 207 -11.45 -0.64 19.87
CA ILE A 207 -11.84 -1.99 19.38
C ILE A 207 -11.32 -3.07 20.33
N ALA A 208 -10.07 -2.98 20.77
CA ALA A 208 -9.47 -3.93 21.70
C ALA A 208 -10.20 -3.96 23.05
N ILE A 209 -10.57 -2.81 23.59
CA ILE A 209 -11.32 -2.73 24.85
C ILE A 209 -12.72 -3.32 24.72
N VAL A 210 -13.40 -3.10 23.59
CA VAL A 210 -14.80 -3.53 23.39
C VAL A 210 -14.87 -5.02 23.01
N PHE A 211 -13.98 -5.50 22.12
CA PHE A 211 -14.13 -6.82 21.50
C PHE A 211 -13.05 -7.84 21.90
N GLU A 212 -11.89 -7.39 22.40
CA GLU A 212 -10.75 -8.26 22.71
C GLU A 212 -10.31 -8.18 24.18
N ARG A 213 -11.15 -7.55 25.07
CA ARG A 213 -10.82 -7.32 26.47
C ARG A 213 -10.39 -8.58 27.22
N ASP A 214 -11.11 -9.67 27.00
CA ASP A 214 -10.88 -10.95 27.71
C ASP A 214 -9.72 -11.76 27.11
N GLN A 215 -9.18 -11.30 25.97
CA GLN A 215 -8.04 -11.90 25.28
C GLN A 215 -6.74 -11.16 25.56
N TRP A 216 -6.76 -10.14 26.43
CA TRP A 216 -5.60 -9.32 26.73
C TRP A 216 -4.52 -10.16 27.37
N GLN A 217 -3.33 -10.13 26.77
CA GLN A 217 -2.11 -10.73 27.30
C GLN A 217 -0.89 -9.90 26.86
N TRP A 218 0.20 -9.97 27.64
CA TRP A 218 1.43 -9.34 27.22
C TRP A 218 2.04 -10.08 26.03
N PRO A 219 2.56 -9.37 25.03
CA PRO A 219 3.21 -10.00 23.90
C PRO A 219 4.44 -10.80 24.34
N ASN A 220 4.63 -12.00 23.78
CA ASN A 220 5.87 -12.75 23.91
C ASN A 220 6.98 -12.11 23.06
N ILE A 221 8.22 -12.64 23.15
CA ILE A 221 9.37 -12.05 22.46
C ILE A 221 9.19 -11.98 20.94
N PHE A 222 8.60 -12.99 20.31
CA PHE A 222 8.39 -13.01 18.87
C PHE A 222 7.30 -12.01 18.43
N GLN A 223 6.26 -11.87 19.23
CA GLN A 223 5.22 -10.87 19.03
C GLN A 223 5.78 -9.46 19.19
N TRP A 224 6.65 -9.22 20.20
CA TRP A 224 7.36 -7.94 20.35
C TRP A 224 8.26 -7.62 19.17
N ILE A 225 9.02 -8.59 18.63
CA ILE A 225 9.84 -8.41 17.43
C ILE A 225 8.95 -7.97 16.25
N ALA A 226 7.80 -8.62 16.06
CA ALA A 226 6.85 -8.27 14.99
C ALA A 226 6.20 -6.87 15.21
N ILE A 227 5.88 -6.53 16.47
CA ILE A 227 5.36 -5.20 16.84
C ILE A 227 6.39 -4.11 16.53
N VAL A 228 7.66 -4.33 16.92
CA VAL A 228 8.76 -3.39 16.62
C VAL A 228 8.96 -3.28 15.10
N TYR A 229 8.99 -4.41 14.39
CA TYR A 229 9.09 -4.42 12.94
C TYR A 229 7.97 -3.60 12.30
N GLY A 230 6.72 -3.86 12.67
CA GLY A 230 5.56 -3.14 12.15
C GLY A 230 5.58 -1.64 12.49
N GLY A 231 5.82 -1.30 13.76
CA GLY A 231 5.80 0.08 14.23
C GLY A 231 6.99 0.90 13.72
N VAL A 232 8.20 0.42 13.97
CA VAL A 232 9.41 1.19 13.68
C VAL A 232 9.81 1.06 12.21
N ILE A 233 9.92 -0.16 11.68
CA ILE A 233 10.42 -0.36 10.32
C ILE A 233 9.33 -0.05 9.29
N THR A 234 8.16 -0.68 9.42
CA THR A 234 7.10 -0.55 8.41
C THR A 234 6.42 0.82 8.46
N PHE A 235 6.05 1.33 9.64
CA PHE A 235 5.33 2.61 9.74
C PHE A 235 6.23 3.83 9.87
N ALA A 236 7.32 3.78 10.64
CA ALA A 236 8.13 4.99 10.78
C ALA A 236 9.18 5.11 9.66
N LEU A 237 10.15 4.18 9.61
CA LEU A 237 11.28 4.31 8.69
C LEU A 237 10.89 4.18 7.21
N SER A 238 9.99 3.23 6.89
CA SER A 238 9.55 3.05 5.49
C SER A 238 8.76 4.24 4.98
N TYR A 239 7.88 4.85 5.79
CA TYR A 239 7.16 6.06 5.36
C TYR A 239 8.09 7.25 5.17
N VAL A 240 9.08 7.45 6.07
CA VAL A 240 10.09 8.51 5.89
C VAL A 240 10.90 8.29 4.62
N ALA A 241 11.37 7.06 4.39
CA ALA A 241 12.10 6.70 3.18
C ALA A 241 11.23 6.87 1.93
N TRP A 242 9.97 6.44 1.99
CA TRP A 242 9.01 6.58 0.90
C TRP A 242 8.75 8.04 0.54
N PHE A 243 8.43 8.92 1.50
CA PHE A 243 8.20 10.32 1.23
C PHE A 243 9.44 11.04 0.66
N HIS A 244 10.64 10.62 1.07
CA HIS A 244 11.86 11.16 0.48
C HIS A 244 11.98 10.79 -1.02
N VAL A 245 11.72 9.53 -1.37
CA VAL A 245 11.86 9.04 -2.74
C VAL A 245 10.67 9.46 -3.62
N ALA A 246 9.45 9.40 -3.10
CA ALA A 246 8.23 9.72 -3.85
C ALA A 246 8.24 11.17 -4.37
N ARG A 247 8.88 12.11 -3.65
CA ARG A 247 9.07 13.50 -4.12
C ARG A 247 10.00 13.63 -5.32
N LYS A 248 10.85 12.63 -5.57
CA LYS A 248 11.79 12.58 -6.70
C LYS A 248 11.26 11.79 -7.88
N LEU A 249 10.18 11.05 -7.68
CA LEU A 249 9.58 10.18 -8.67
C LEU A 249 8.35 10.83 -9.30
N SER A 250 8.15 10.60 -10.60
CA SER A 250 6.83 10.85 -11.18
C SER A 250 5.78 9.95 -10.51
N PRO A 251 4.50 10.34 -10.44
CA PRO A 251 3.44 9.51 -9.87
C PRO A 251 3.42 8.09 -10.42
N VAL A 252 3.72 7.92 -11.70
CA VAL A 252 3.84 6.63 -12.39
C VAL A 252 4.99 5.80 -11.81
N ASN A 253 6.18 6.38 -11.73
CA ASN A 253 7.36 5.67 -11.24
C ASN A 253 7.21 5.34 -9.75
N SER A 254 6.55 6.19 -8.96
CA SER A 254 6.19 5.89 -7.57
C SER A 254 5.28 4.67 -7.47
N GLY A 255 4.20 4.62 -8.26
CA GLY A 255 3.29 3.48 -8.27
C GLY A 255 3.98 2.18 -8.71
N LEU A 256 4.80 2.25 -9.78
CA LEU A 256 5.56 1.09 -10.27
C LEU A 256 6.59 0.59 -9.26
N SER A 257 7.19 1.49 -8.48
CA SER A 257 8.20 1.12 -7.49
C SER A 257 7.69 0.19 -6.40
N ILE A 258 6.40 0.28 -6.04
CA ILE A 258 5.78 -0.57 -5.00
C ILE A 258 5.04 -1.79 -5.56
N MET A 259 5.04 -2.02 -6.88
CA MET A 259 4.36 -3.17 -7.49
C MET A 259 4.91 -4.52 -7.02
N LEU A 260 6.15 -4.58 -6.56
CA LEU A 260 6.76 -5.81 -6.06
C LEU A 260 6.32 -6.18 -4.63
N VAL A 261 5.59 -5.31 -3.92
CA VAL A 261 5.13 -5.60 -2.55
C VAL A 261 4.30 -6.89 -2.47
N PRO A 262 3.30 -7.14 -3.33
CA PRO A 262 2.55 -8.40 -3.26
C PRO A 262 3.43 -9.62 -3.63
N VAL A 263 4.47 -9.45 -4.45
CA VAL A 263 5.44 -10.52 -4.72
C VAL A 263 6.16 -10.91 -3.43
N PHE A 264 6.66 -9.94 -2.66
CA PHE A 264 7.28 -10.19 -1.36
C PHE A 264 6.28 -10.72 -0.31
N GLY A 265 5.00 -10.34 -0.40
CA GLY A 265 3.96 -10.91 0.44
C GLY A 265 3.74 -12.39 0.20
N VAL A 266 3.62 -12.80 -1.07
CA VAL A 266 3.44 -14.20 -1.49
C VAL A 266 4.69 -15.02 -1.19
N THR A 267 5.86 -14.57 -1.62
CA THR A 267 7.12 -15.30 -1.39
C THR A 267 7.46 -15.36 0.10
N GLY A 268 7.24 -14.28 0.83
CA GLY A 268 7.44 -14.24 2.29
C GLY A 268 6.52 -15.21 3.02
N GLY A 269 5.24 -15.30 2.63
CA GLY A 269 4.29 -16.29 3.17
C GLY A 269 4.77 -17.72 2.96
N ALA A 270 5.21 -18.04 1.75
CA ALA A 270 5.74 -19.35 1.43
C ALA A 270 7.00 -19.70 2.24
N PHE A 271 7.99 -18.80 2.30
CA PHE A 271 9.27 -19.07 2.96
C PHE A 271 9.23 -18.98 4.48
N VAL A 272 8.46 -18.05 5.05
CA VAL A 272 8.44 -17.78 6.50
C VAL A 272 7.39 -18.61 7.23
N LEU A 273 6.22 -18.80 6.59
CA LEU A 273 5.08 -19.48 7.21
C LEU A 273 4.84 -20.89 6.62
N GLY A 274 5.55 -21.28 5.58
CA GLY A 274 5.28 -22.52 4.86
C GLY A 274 3.93 -22.52 4.13
N GLU A 275 3.41 -21.32 3.79
CA GLU A 275 2.14 -21.21 3.06
C GLU A 275 2.29 -21.82 1.66
N THR A 276 1.33 -22.66 1.28
CA THR A 276 1.29 -23.22 -0.05
C THR A 276 0.81 -22.17 -1.06
N VAL A 277 1.56 -22.01 -2.15
CA VAL A 277 1.21 -21.08 -3.23
C VAL A 277 0.62 -21.90 -4.37
N SER A 278 -0.67 -21.74 -4.62
CA SER A 278 -1.36 -22.41 -5.72
C SER A 278 -1.10 -21.73 -7.06
N ILE A 279 -1.36 -22.44 -8.16
CA ILE A 279 -1.30 -21.86 -9.51
C ILE A 279 -2.27 -20.69 -9.68
N ILE A 280 -3.39 -20.72 -8.96
CA ILE A 280 -4.39 -19.63 -8.96
C ILE A 280 -3.84 -18.39 -8.25
N ASP A 281 -3.08 -18.55 -7.17
CA ASP A 281 -2.42 -17.44 -6.48
C ASP A 281 -1.40 -16.76 -7.41
N ILE A 282 -0.62 -17.55 -8.15
CA ILE A 282 0.34 -17.05 -9.14
C ILE A 282 -0.38 -16.33 -10.29
N ALA A 283 -1.44 -16.91 -10.83
CA ALA A 283 -2.22 -16.30 -11.90
C ALA A 283 -2.86 -14.98 -11.44
N SER A 284 -3.44 -14.96 -10.24
CA SER A 284 -4.04 -13.76 -9.65
C SER A 284 -2.98 -12.68 -9.38
N LEU A 285 -1.81 -13.05 -8.88
CA LEU A 285 -0.69 -12.12 -8.70
C LEU A 285 -0.28 -11.48 -10.03
N ILE A 286 -0.10 -12.29 -11.08
CA ILE A 286 0.25 -11.79 -12.42
C ILE A 286 -0.83 -10.83 -12.95
N LEU A 287 -2.12 -11.19 -12.82
CA LEU A 287 -3.23 -10.35 -13.24
C LEU A 287 -3.25 -9.01 -12.51
N ILE A 288 -3.01 -8.99 -11.19
CA ILE A 288 -2.93 -7.74 -10.42
C ILE A 288 -1.73 -6.90 -10.84
N LEU A 289 -0.57 -7.49 -11.06
CA LEU A 289 0.61 -6.78 -11.55
C LEU A 289 0.35 -6.16 -12.93
N ILE A 290 -0.30 -6.90 -13.84
CA ILE A 290 -0.69 -6.38 -15.15
C ILE A 290 -1.74 -5.26 -15.00
N ALA A 291 -2.76 -5.44 -14.15
CA ALA A 291 -3.76 -4.42 -13.88
C ALA A 291 -3.12 -3.12 -13.38
N MET A 292 -2.21 -3.22 -12.41
CA MET A 292 -1.46 -2.07 -11.91
C MET A 292 -0.63 -1.41 -13.02
N ALA A 293 0.11 -2.19 -13.82
CA ALA A 293 0.89 -1.66 -14.93
C ALA A 293 0.02 -0.93 -15.95
N VAL A 294 -1.13 -1.51 -16.32
CA VAL A 294 -2.10 -0.90 -17.24
C VAL A 294 -2.63 0.42 -16.70
N VAL A 295 -2.93 0.52 -15.41
CA VAL A 295 -3.45 1.74 -14.78
C VAL A 295 -2.36 2.80 -14.61
N LEU A 296 -1.18 2.41 -14.16
CA LEU A 296 -0.13 3.33 -13.76
C LEU A 296 0.74 3.86 -14.91
N ILE A 297 1.04 3.04 -15.94
CA ILE A 297 1.94 3.44 -17.04
C ILE A 297 1.19 4.31 -18.05
N PRO A 298 1.62 5.56 -18.38
CA PRO A 298 0.97 6.41 -19.37
C PRO A 298 0.99 5.83 -20.79
N LYS A 299 0.00 6.25 -21.61
CA LYS A 299 -0.16 5.75 -23.00
C LYS A 299 1.07 6.02 -23.85
N GLU A 300 1.73 7.14 -23.63
CA GLU A 300 2.93 7.56 -24.37
C GLU A 300 4.10 6.60 -24.10
N LYS A 301 4.29 6.16 -22.85
CA LYS A 301 5.31 5.16 -22.49
C LYS A 301 5.00 3.78 -23.05
N TRP A 302 3.72 3.37 -23.12
CA TRP A 302 3.34 2.12 -23.77
C TRP A 302 3.75 2.13 -25.24
N ARG A 303 3.48 3.23 -25.97
CA ARG A 303 3.89 3.36 -27.37
C ARG A 303 5.39 3.22 -27.54
N SER A 304 6.20 3.86 -26.71
CA SER A 304 7.67 3.75 -26.80
C SER A 304 8.22 2.37 -26.48
N ILE A 305 7.51 1.57 -25.66
CA ILE A 305 7.92 0.18 -25.33
C ILE A 305 7.59 -0.76 -26.50
N PHE A 306 6.39 -0.68 -27.07
CA PHE A 306 5.94 -1.60 -28.11
C PHE A 306 6.21 -1.12 -29.54
N TYR A 307 6.43 0.18 -29.73
CA TYR A 307 6.77 0.80 -31.02
C TYR A 307 7.95 1.77 -30.80
N PRO A 308 9.17 1.24 -30.54
CA PRO A 308 10.34 2.10 -30.44
C PRO A 308 10.52 2.84 -31.76
N ALA A 309 10.71 4.16 -31.69
CA ALA A 309 11.03 4.96 -32.87
C ALA A 309 12.22 4.31 -33.59
N PRO A 310 12.18 4.20 -34.94
CA PRO A 310 13.31 3.67 -35.70
C PRO A 310 14.53 4.49 -35.31
N LYS A 311 15.62 3.80 -34.90
CA LYS A 311 16.92 4.45 -34.67
C LYS A 311 17.23 5.20 -35.96
N SER A 312 17.15 6.54 -35.94
CA SER A 312 17.61 7.34 -37.05
C SER A 312 19.02 6.91 -37.36
N ALA A 313 19.27 6.53 -38.59
CA ALA A 313 20.60 6.19 -39.07
C ALA A 313 21.50 7.41 -38.81
N ALA A 314 22.16 7.42 -37.67
CA ALA A 314 23.23 8.36 -37.40
C ALA A 314 24.40 7.93 -38.27
N GLY A 315 24.72 8.74 -39.27
CA GLY A 315 26.00 8.65 -39.95
C GLY A 315 25.93 8.26 -41.42
N SER A 316 25.62 9.23 -42.26
CA SER A 316 26.25 9.34 -43.57
C SER A 316 26.70 10.80 -43.77
N HIS A 317 27.67 11.22 -42.98
CA HIS A 317 28.63 12.21 -43.46
C HIS A 317 29.72 11.41 -44.16
N LEU A 318 29.61 11.26 -45.45
CA LEU A 318 30.74 10.95 -46.34
C LEU A 318 31.28 12.28 -46.90
N PRO A 319 32.58 12.32 -47.19
CA PRO A 319 33.41 13.52 -47.28
C PRO A 319 33.14 14.43 -48.46
#